data_a799add69c79848ce86f1fc114542123
#
_entry.id   a799add69c79848ce86f1fc114542123
#
_cell.length_a   1.000
_cell.length_b   1.000
_cell.length_c   1.000
_cell.angle_alpha   90.00
_cell.angle_beta   90.00
_cell.angle_gamma   90.00
#
_symmetry.space_group_name_H-M   'P 1'
#
loop_
_entity.id
_entity.type
_entity.pdbx_description
1 polymer ?
#
loop_
_entity_poly.entity_id
_entity_poly.type
_entity_poly.pdbx_seq_one_letter_code
_entity_poly.pdbx_strand_id
1 'polypeptide(L)'
;STPMFLLSGWKKGDRKSNEGAIKFFLLGVLSASLILYGFSLIYGLTGQLVFADISAYLLANSLGSSPVLLLSAILVISGIGFKISVVPFHSWAPDTYEGAPLPITAYLSVSSKATGFVALIVLLTKVFESSGQSWGVILAIVAGATMTLGNLVALQQTNPVRLLAYSSISQAGFIIAPLAVSGITGNYQDGIFASVTY
;
A
#
# COMPACT_ATOMS: atom_id res chain seq x y z
N SER A 1 0.92 -13.58 3.90
CA SER A 1 1.71 -13.34 2.67
C SER A 1 2.71 -14.45 2.36
N THR A 2 3.33 -15.10 3.35
CA THR A 2 4.34 -16.15 3.12
C THR A 2 3.90 -17.26 2.15
N PRO A 3 2.71 -17.84 2.25
CA PRO A 3 2.26 -18.83 1.27
C PRO A 3 2.18 -18.28 -0.16
N MET A 4 1.86 -17.00 -0.33
CA MET A 4 1.77 -16.38 -1.65
C MET A 4 3.12 -16.23 -2.33
N PHE A 5 4.19 -16.00 -1.57
CA PHE A 5 5.55 -15.97 -2.12
C PHE A 5 5.94 -17.32 -2.73
N LEU A 6 5.62 -18.42 -2.04
CA LEU A 6 5.88 -19.77 -2.54
C LEU A 6 5.00 -20.13 -3.75
N LEU A 7 3.72 -19.80 -3.68
CA LEU A 7 2.76 -20.09 -4.76
C LEU A 7 3.04 -19.29 -6.03
N SER A 8 3.61 -18.08 -5.93
CA SER A 8 3.99 -17.30 -7.10
C SER A 8 5.13 -17.95 -7.88
N GLY A 9 6.01 -18.71 -7.22
CA GLY A 9 7.10 -19.50 -7.84
C GLY A 9 6.73 -20.96 -8.12
N TRP A 10 5.46 -21.33 -8.22
CA TRP A 10 5.02 -22.73 -8.36
C TRP A 10 5.49 -23.42 -9.62
N LYS A 11 5.68 -22.67 -10.71
CA LYS A 11 6.17 -23.24 -11.98
C LYS A 11 7.66 -23.56 -11.90
N LYS A 12 7.99 -24.75 -11.41
CA LYS A 12 9.38 -25.21 -11.27
C LYS A 12 10.09 -25.23 -12.63
N GLY A 13 11.30 -24.68 -12.68
CA GLY A 13 12.11 -24.61 -13.90
C GLY A 13 11.80 -23.42 -14.82
N ASP A 14 10.74 -22.67 -14.57
CA ASP A 14 10.45 -21.45 -15.31
C ASP A 14 11.23 -20.27 -14.70
N ARG A 15 12.15 -19.69 -15.47
CA ARG A 15 12.98 -18.57 -15.04
C ARG A 15 12.16 -17.33 -14.64
N LYS A 16 11.10 -17.03 -15.38
CA LYS A 16 10.23 -15.89 -15.09
C LYS A 16 9.47 -16.07 -13.79
N SER A 17 8.97 -17.29 -13.53
CA SER A 17 8.28 -17.64 -12.29
C SER A 17 9.21 -17.49 -11.07
N ASN A 18 10.43 -18.01 -11.17
CA ASN A 18 11.42 -17.92 -10.09
C ASN A 18 11.85 -16.47 -9.83
N GLU A 19 12.11 -15.70 -10.89
CA GLU A 19 12.50 -14.30 -10.79
C GLU A 19 11.37 -13.44 -10.14
N GLY A 20 10.13 -13.60 -10.62
CA GLY A 20 8.96 -12.92 -10.06
C GLY A 20 8.73 -13.25 -8.59
N ALA A 21 8.88 -14.53 -8.22
CA ALA A 21 8.72 -14.98 -6.83
C ALA A 21 9.81 -14.41 -5.90
N ILE A 22 11.08 -14.39 -6.34
CA ILE A 22 12.19 -13.83 -5.56
C ILE A 22 12.00 -12.32 -5.36
N LYS A 23 11.66 -11.58 -6.41
CA LYS A 23 11.37 -10.15 -6.32
C LYS A 23 10.23 -9.87 -5.34
N PHE A 24 9.13 -10.63 -5.46
CA PHE A 24 7.98 -10.51 -4.57
C PHE A 24 8.35 -10.81 -3.12
N PHE A 25 9.14 -11.85 -2.87
CA PHE A 25 9.60 -12.20 -1.53
C PHE A 25 10.50 -11.13 -0.91
N LEU A 26 11.57 -10.73 -1.61
CA LEU A 26 12.54 -9.76 -1.08
C LEU A 26 11.90 -8.41 -0.77
N LEU A 27 11.11 -7.89 -1.70
CA LEU A 27 10.40 -6.63 -1.49
C LEU A 27 9.29 -6.76 -0.44
N GLY A 28 8.68 -7.95 -0.33
CA GLY A 28 7.69 -8.25 0.71
C GLY A 28 8.30 -8.29 2.12
N VAL A 29 9.52 -8.81 2.27
CA VAL A 29 10.25 -8.77 3.56
C VAL A 29 10.62 -7.33 3.91
N LEU A 30 11.14 -6.57 2.94
CA LEU A 30 11.43 -5.14 3.14
C LEU A 30 10.17 -4.37 3.58
N SER A 31 9.05 -4.59 2.91
CA SER A 31 7.76 -3.99 3.27
C SER A 31 7.33 -4.31 4.71
N ALA A 32 7.44 -5.58 5.11
CA ALA A 32 7.12 -5.98 6.47
C ALA A 32 8.01 -5.29 7.50
N SER A 33 9.31 -5.18 7.21
CA SER A 33 10.27 -4.47 8.08
C SER A 33 9.94 -2.99 8.23
N LEU A 34 9.53 -2.33 7.14
CA LEU A 34 9.09 -0.92 7.19
C LEU A 34 7.84 -0.73 8.06
N ILE A 35 6.84 -1.61 7.92
CA ILE A 35 5.63 -1.56 8.75
C ILE A 35 5.97 -1.77 10.22
N LEU A 36 6.77 -2.80 10.53
CA LEU A 36 7.15 -3.10 11.91
C LEU A 36 7.96 -1.96 12.54
N TYR A 37 8.87 -1.37 11.78
CA TYR A 37 9.64 -0.23 12.26
C TYR A 37 8.74 1.00 12.49
N GLY A 38 7.80 1.27 11.58
CA GLY A 38 6.81 2.33 11.77
C GLY A 38 5.98 2.13 13.04
N PHE A 39 5.48 0.92 13.30
CA PHE A 39 4.76 0.62 14.54
C PHE A 39 5.65 0.70 15.79
N SER A 40 6.91 0.32 15.70
CA SER A 40 7.88 0.49 16.79
C SER A 40 8.05 1.96 17.18
N LEU A 41 8.09 2.87 16.21
CA LEU A 41 8.16 4.32 16.46
C LEU A 41 6.88 4.84 17.15
N ILE A 42 5.69 4.37 16.71
CA ILE A 42 4.42 4.72 17.37
C ILE A 42 4.41 4.24 18.81
N TYR A 43 4.82 3.00 19.04
CA TYR A 43 4.90 2.44 20.39
C TYR A 43 5.91 3.21 21.26
N GLY A 44 7.09 3.53 20.70
CA GLY A 44 8.08 4.34 21.41
C GLY A 44 7.58 5.75 21.78
N LEU A 45 6.69 6.33 20.97
CA LEU A 45 6.10 7.65 21.21
C LEU A 45 4.95 7.60 22.22
N THR A 46 4.12 6.55 22.19
CA THR A 46 2.85 6.49 22.93
C THR A 46 2.82 5.50 24.08
N GLY A 47 3.65 4.45 24.03
CA GLY A 47 3.59 3.32 24.94
C GLY A 47 2.32 2.46 24.83
N GLN A 48 1.48 2.72 23.83
CA GLN A 48 0.18 2.06 23.66
C GLN A 48 0.19 1.05 22.52
N LEU A 49 -0.64 0.01 22.62
CA LEU A 49 -0.81 -1.03 21.60
C LEU A 49 -2.20 -1.03 20.96
N VAL A 50 -3.20 -0.50 21.63
CA VAL A 50 -4.57 -0.43 21.13
C VAL A 50 -4.73 0.84 20.29
N PHE A 51 -5.29 0.74 19.09
CA PHE A 51 -5.42 1.88 18.17
C PHE A 51 -6.21 3.06 18.76
N ALA A 52 -7.27 2.76 19.53
CA ALA A 52 -8.06 3.79 20.18
C ALA A 52 -7.23 4.57 21.24
N ASP A 53 -6.41 3.86 22.02
CA ASP A 53 -5.57 4.46 23.04
C ASP A 53 -4.41 5.27 22.42
N ILE A 54 -3.85 4.78 21.29
CA ILE A 54 -2.84 5.52 20.51
C ILE A 54 -3.43 6.85 20.04
N SER A 55 -4.61 6.82 19.41
CA SER A 55 -5.26 8.04 18.94
C SER A 55 -5.57 9.01 20.08
N ALA A 56 -6.13 8.52 21.17
CA ALA A 56 -6.43 9.34 22.35
C ALA A 56 -5.17 9.98 22.93
N TYR A 57 -4.07 9.24 23.04
CA TYR A 57 -2.78 9.75 23.53
C TYR A 57 -2.21 10.84 22.61
N LEU A 58 -2.24 10.63 21.29
CA LEU A 58 -1.74 11.59 20.32
C LEU A 58 -2.53 12.91 20.33
N LEU A 59 -3.85 12.84 20.49
CA LEU A 59 -4.72 14.01 20.60
C LEU A 59 -4.50 14.75 21.92
N ALA A 60 -4.45 14.05 23.04
CA ALA A 60 -4.27 14.62 24.37
C ALA A 60 -2.94 15.38 24.50
N ASN A 61 -1.88 14.91 23.83
CA ASN A 61 -0.55 15.52 23.90
C ASN A 61 -0.22 16.42 22.68
N SER A 62 -1.19 16.67 21.79
CA SER A 62 -1.02 17.50 20.58
C SER A 62 0.15 17.05 19.69
N LEU A 63 0.38 15.74 19.58
CA LEU A 63 1.51 15.15 18.84
C LEU A 63 1.25 14.96 17.34
N GLY A 64 0.15 15.47 16.79
CA GLY A 64 -0.23 15.30 15.38
C GLY A 64 0.81 15.81 14.37
N SER A 65 1.61 16.82 14.73
CA SER A 65 2.71 17.35 13.90
C SER A 65 4.10 16.86 14.34
N SER A 66 4.17 15.84 15.21
CA SER A 66 5.45 15.25 15.63
C SER A 66 6.21 14.65 14.45
N PRO A 67 7.51 14.99 14.25
CA PRO A 67 8.32 14.38 13.19
C PRO A 67 8.40 12.85 13.29
N VAL A 68 8.37 12.31 14.50
CA VAL A 68 8.40 10.85 14.74
C VAL A 68 7.09 10.22 14.24
N LEU A 69 5.94 10.84 14.49
CA LEU A 69 4.65 10.37 14.00
C LEU A 69 4.59 10.42 12.47
N LEU A 70 5.07 11.50 11.85
CA LEU A 70 5.13 11.63 10.40
C LEU A 70 6.05 10.58 9.76
N LEU A 71 7.23 10.36 10.34
CA LEU A 71 8.14 9.31 9.86
C LEU A 71 7.48 7.93 9.97
N SER A 72 6.82 7.65 11.08
CA SER A 72 6.07 6.41 11.28
C SER A 72 4.97 6.24 10.23
N ALA A 73 4.18 7.29 9.95
CA ALA A 73 3.16 7.27 8.92
C ALA A 73 3.74 6.96 7.54
N ILE A 74 4.85 7.61 7.16
CA ILE A 74 5.56 7.36 5.89
C ILE A 74 6.02 5.90 5.79
N LEU A 75 6.60 5.35 6.84
CA LEU A 75 7.08 3.96 6.87
C LEU A 75 5.93 2.96 6.71
N VAL A 76 4.83 3.16 7.43
CA VAL A 76 3.65 2.30 7.36
C VAL A 76 2.97 2.42 6.00
N ILE A 77 2.79 3.63 5.47
CA ILE A 77 2.23 3.87 4.13
C ILE A 77 3.12 3.21 3.05
N SER A 78 4.44 3.33 3.16
CA SER A 78 5.38 2.69 2.23
C SER A 78 5.27 1.17 2.24
N GLY A 79 5.19 0.57 3.42
CA GLY A 79 5.05 -0.87 3.55
C GLY A 79 3.71 -1.40 3.05
N ILE A 80 2.60 -0.70 3.32
CA ILE A 80 1.29 -1.06 2.75
C ILE A 80 1.26 -0.76 1.24
N GLY A 81 1.92 0.32 0.82
CA GLY A 81 2.08 0.71 -0.58
C GLY A 81 2.67 -0.39 -1.45
N PHE A 82 3.62 -1.16 -0.92
CA PHE A 82 4.10 -2.37 -1.58
C PHE A 82 2.94 -3.37 -1.81
N LYS A 83 2.12 -3.64 -0.80
CA LYS A 83 1.01 -4.62 -0.91
C LYS A 83 -0.02 -4.24 -1.96
N ILE A 84 -0.37 -2.96 -2.05
CA ILE A 84 -1.32 -2.46 -3.03
C ILE A 84 -0.67 -2.07 -4.36
N SER A 85 0.66 -2.22 -4.45
CA SER A 85 1.47 -1.98 -5.66
C SER A 85 1.41 -0.54 -6.16
N VAL A 86 1.52 0.45 -5.27
CA VAL A 86 1.59 1.86 -5.67
C VAL A 86 3.03 2.30 -5.94
N VAL A 87 3.19 3.33 -6.74
CA VAL A 87 4.50 3.93 -7.03
C VAL A 87 5.06 4.58 -5.75
N PRO A 88 6.34 4.35 -5.44
CA PRO A 88 7.38 3.64 -6.19
C PRO A 88 7.44 2.11 -5.94
N PHE A 89 6.61 1.54 -5.10
CA PHE A 89 6.68 0.16 -4.60
C PHE A 89 6.00 -0.88 -5.51
N HIS A 90 5.74 -0.55 -6.77
CA HIS A 90 4.96 -1.35 -7.73
C HIS A 90 5.77 -2.38 -8.53
N SER A 91 7.12 -2.29 -8.53
CA SER A 91 8.00 -3.01 -9.46
C SER A 91 7.86 -4.53 -9.44
N TRP A 92 7.41 -5.10 -8.32
CA TRP A 92 7.22 -6.54 -8.19
C TRP A 92 5.99 -7.08 -8.95
N ALA A 93 4.94 -6.26 -9.09
CA ALA A 93 3.65 -6.75 -9.55
C ALA A 93 3.64 -7.21 -11.02
N PRO A 94 4.20 -6.48 -12.00
CA PRO A 94 4.23 -6.95 -13.38
C PRO A 94 5.00 -8.26 -13.58
N ASP A 95 6.15 -8.39 -12.92
CA ASP A 95 7.02 -9.56 -13.04
C ASP A 95 6.41 -10.79 -12.33
N THR A 96 5.83 -10.58 -11.15
CA THR A 96 5.15 -11.62 -10.39
C THR A 96 3.89 -12.10 -11.12
N TYR A 97 3.10 -11.19 -11.69
CA TYR A 97 1.87 -11.55 -12.40
C TYR A 97 2.16 -12.32 -13.70
N GLU A 98 3.24 -11.99 -14.40
CA GLU A 98 3.67 -12.72 -15.59
C GLU A 98 4.20 -14.12 -15.25
N GLY A 99 4.98 -14.24 -14.16
CA GLY A 99 5.63 -15.51 -13.78
C GLY A 99 4.71 -16.49 -13.03
N ALA A 100 3.76 -15.99 -12.24
CA ALA A 100 2.90 -16.83 -11.42
C ALA A 100 1.86 -17.62 -12.25
N PRO A 101 1.32 -18.73 -11.69
CA PRO A 101 0.14 -19.38 -12.25
C PRO A 101 -1.07 -18.44 -12.26
N LEU A 102 -1.89 -18.50 -13.30
CA LEU A 102 -3.02 -17.58 -13.52
C LEU A 102 -3.98 -17.45 -12.30
N PRO A 103 -4.37 -18.55 -11.60
CA PRO A 103 -5.20 -18.43 -10.40
C PRO A 103 -4.54 -17.65 -9.27
N ILE A 104 -3.22 -17.78 -9.13
CA ILE A 104 -2.46 -17.04 -8.11
C ILE A 104 -2.37 -15.57 -8.48
N THR A 105 -2.14 -15.25 -9.75
CA THR A 105 -2.16 -13.88 -10.26
C THR A 105 -3.53 -13.23 -10.01
N ALA A 106 -4.63 -13.93 -10.31
CA ALA A 106 -5.98 -13.44 -10.05
C ALA A 106 -6.22 -13.15 -8.55
N TYR A 107 -5.80 -14.04 -7.67
CA TYR A 107 -5.89 -13.84 -6.23
C TYR A 107 -5.07 -12.63 -5.76
N LEU A 108 -3.83 -12.49 -6.23
CA LEU A 108 -2.94 -11.37 -5.85
C LEU A 108 -3.47 -10.02 -6.36
N SER A 109 -4.09 -10.00 -7.54
CA SER A 109 -4.60 -8.77 -8.14
C SER A 109 -5.83 -8.20 -7.44
N VAL A 110 -6.64 -9.04 -6.78
CA VAL A 110 -7.89 -8.64 -6.12
C VAL A 110 -7.78 -8.75 -4.61
N SER A 111 -7.74 -9.97 -4.07
CA SER A 111 -7.87 -10.21 -2.62
C SER A 111 -6.72 -9.62 -1.81
N SER A 112 -5.49 -9.74 -2.30
CA SER A 112 -4.32 -9.18 -1.61
C SER A 112 -4.37 -7.66 -1.58
N LYS A 113 -4.78 -7.02 -2.67
CA LYS A 113 -4.90 -5.55 -2.74
C LYS A 113 -6.05 -5.03 -1.88
N ALA A 114 -7.22 -5.65 -1.96
CA ALA A 114 -8.37 -5.27 -1.14
C ALA A 114 -8.02 -5.28 0.36
N THR A 115 -7.33 -6.32 0.84
CA THR A 115 -6.84 -6.38 2.22
C THR A 115 -5.87 -5.25 2.54
N GLY A 116 -4.99 -4.88 1.60
CA GLY A 116 -4.07 -3.76 1.76
C GLY A 116 -4.79 -2.41 1.87
N PHE A 117 -5.81 -2.18 1.04
CA PHE A 117 -6.63 -0.96 1.12
C PHE A 117 -7.40 -0.84 2.43
N VAL A 118 -8.04 -1.93 2.88
CA VAL A 118 -8.73 -1.94 4.18
C VAL A 118 -7.76 -1.62 5.31
N ALA A 119 -6.58 -2.23 5.32
CA ALA A 119 -5.57 -1.93 6.33
C ALA A 119 -5.12 -0.47 6.28
N LEU A 120 -4.91 0.09 5.08
CA LEU A 120 -4.54 1.49 4.90
C LEU A 120 -5.62 2.43 5.45
N ILE A 121 -6.88 2.23 5.08
CA ILE A 121 -8.01 3.02 5.55
C ILE A 121 -8.08 3.01 7.07
N VAL A 122 -8.07 1.82 7.68
CA VAL A 122 -8.18 1.67 9.15
C VAL A 122 -7.03 2.38 9.86
N LEU A 123 -5.81 2.23 9.39
CA LEU A 123 -4.65 2.86 10.03
C LEU A 123 -4.67 4.38 9.88
N LEU A 124 -4.98 4.89 8.71
CA LEU A 124 -5.03 6.34 8.47
C LEU A 124 -6.13 7.03 9.29
N THR A 125 -7.30 6.39 9.41
CA THR A 125 -8.46 6.99 10.10
C THR A 125 -8.51 6.71 11.60
N LYS A 126 -7.79 5.68 12.10
CA LYS A 126 -7.82 5.30 13.53
C LYS A 126 -6.54 5.60 14.28
N VAL A 127 -5.40 5.63 13.59
CA VAL A 127 -4.10 5.84 14.22
C VAL A 127 -3.53 7.20 13.85
N PHE A 128 -3.57 7.55 12.57
CA PHE A 128 -2.94 8.75 12.03
C PHE A 128 -3.92 9.92 11.79
N GLU A 129 -5.11 9.86 12.35
CA GLU A 129 -6.14 10.90 12.19
C GLU A 129 -5.60 12.30 12.54
N SER A 130 -4.85 12.43 13.64
CA SER A 130 -4.27 13.68 14.10
C SER A 130 -3.24 14.32 13.14
N SER A 131 -2.70 13.56 12.18
CA SER A 131 -1.73 14.02 11.18
C SER A 131 -2.29 14.03 9.75
N GLY A 132 -3.61 14.07 9.60
CA GLY A 132 -4.34 13.92 8.34
C GLY A 132 -3.82 14.78 7.20
N GLN A 133 -3.60 16.07 7.44
CA GLN A 133 -3.14 17.00 6.42
C GLN A 133 -1.76 16.60 5.86
N SER A 134 -0.86 16.08 6.68
CA SER A 134 0.48 15.72 6.26
C SER A 134 0.50 14.44 5.42
N TRP A 135 -0.15 13.36 5.89
CA TRP A 135 -0.19 12.13 5.10
C TRP A 135 -1.12 12.23 3.90
N GLY A 136 -2.14 13.09 3.95
CA GLY A 136 -3.02 13.35 2.81
C GLY A 136 -2.27 13.90 1.60
N VAL A 137 -1.36 14.87 1.82
CA VAL A 137 -0.50 15.41 0.74
C VAL A 137 0.42 14.32 0.17
N ILE A 138 1.02 13.50 1.04
CA ILE A 138 1.88 12.39 0.60
C ILE A 138 1.09 11.40 -0.27
N LEU A 139 -0.10 11.02 0.16
CA LEU A 139 -0.96 10.12 -0.60
C LEU A 139 -1.43 10.74 -1.92
N ALA A 140 -1.69 12.05 -1.98
CA ALA A 140 -2.06 12.73 -3.22
C ALA A 140 -0.93 12.64 -4.26
N ILE A 141 0.31 12.85 -3.85
CA ILE A 141 1.49 12.72 -4.71
C ILE A 141 1.63 11.25 -5.18
N VAL A 142 1.52 10.29 -4.26
CA VAL A 142 1.60 8.85 -4.56
C VAL A 142 0.47 8.44 -5.51
N ALA A 143 -0.76 8.90 -5.30
CA ALA A 143 -1.90 8.62 -6.18
C ALA A 143 -1.66 9.16 -7.59
N GLY A 144 -1.28 10.44 -7.72
CA GLY A 144 -0.99 11.05 -9.01
C GLY A 144 0.14 10.35 -9.76
N ALA A 145 1.25 10.03 -9.07
CA ALA A 145 2.36 9.30 -9.65
C ALA A 145 1.95 7.88 -10.09
N THR A 146 1.12 7.20 -9.28
CA THR A 146 0.67 5.83 -9.56
C THR A 146 -0.27 5.79 -10.77
N MET A 147 -1.21 6.72 -10.86
CA MET A 147 -2.11 6.84 -12.02
C MET A 147 -1.33 7.14 -13.30
N THR A 148 -0.41 8.10 -13.25
CA THR A 148 0.36 8.54 -14.42
C THR A 148 1.30 7.44 -14.89
N LEU A 149 2.18 6.93 -14.02
CA LEU A 149 3.12 5.87 -14.37
C LEU A 149 2.42 4.59 -14.80
N GLY A 150 1.38 4.16 -14.07
CA GLY A 150 0.62 2.96 -14.40
C GLY A 150 0.05 3.02 -15.82
N ASN A 151 -0.58 4.13 -16.19
CA ASN A 151 -1.18 4.28 -17.52
C ASN A 151 -0.13 4.42 -18.63
N LEU A 152 0.91 5.25 -18.43
CA LEU A 152 1.94 5.47 -19.44
C LEU A 152 2.72 4.19 -19.75
N VAL A 153 3.06 3.40 -18.73
CA VAL A 153 3.79 2.15 -18.94
C VAL A 153 2.87 1.07 -19.50
N ALA A 154 1.58 1.06 -19.13
CA ALA A 154 0.60 0.12 -19.71
C ALA A 154 0.51 0.24 -21.24
N LEU A 155 0.50 1.47 -21.77
CA LEU A 155 0.44 1.72 -23.20
C LEU A 155 1.63 1.14 -24.00
N GLN A 156 2.77 0.92 -23.35
CA GLN A 156 3.98 0.38 -23.98
C GLN A 156 4.07 -1.15 -23.88
N GLN A 157 3.13 -1.81 -23.19
CA GLN A 157 3.19 -3.26 -22.98
C GLN A 157 2.62 -4.01 -24.17
N THR A 158 3.36 -5.01 -24.66
CA THR A 158 2.91 -5.96 -25.69
C THR A 158 2.34 -7.24 -25.07
N ASN A 159 2.74 -7.56 -23.83
CA ASN A 159 2.24 -8.72 -23.08
C ASN A 159 0.95 -8.34 -22.35
N PRO A 160 -0.19 -9.03 -22.62
CA PRO A 160 -1.47 -8.71 -22.01
C PRO A 160 -1.48 -8.85 -20.48
N VAL A 161 -0.72 -9.80 -19.92
CA VAL A 161 -0.63 -9.97 -18.46
C VAL A 161 0.07 -8.78 -17.81
N ARG A 162 1.16 -8.29 -18.42
CA ARG A 162 1.85 -7.09 -17.94
C ARG A 162 1.02 -5.82 -18.12
N LEU A 163 0.29 -5.72 -19.22
CA LEU A 163 -0.65 -4.61 -19.47
C LEU A 163 -1.71 -4.57 -18.35
N LEU A 164 -2.34 -5.70 -18.04
CA LEU A 164 -3.32 -5.78 -16.95
C LEU A 164 -2.69 -5.52 -15.57
N ALA A 165 -1.43 -5.90 -15.36
CA ALA A 165 -0.71 -5.58 -14.13
C ALA A 165 -0.54 -4.07 -13.95
N TYR A 166 -0.09 -3.35 -14.99
CA TYR A 166 0.03 -1.89 -14.94
C TYR A 166 -1.32 -1.18 -14.86
N SER A 167 -2.35 -1.71 -15.52
CA SER A 167 -3.73 -1.24 -15.34
C SER A 167 -4.14 -1.34 -13.87
N SER A 168 -3.90 -2.48 -13.23
CA SER A 168 -4.22 -2.67 -11.80
C SER A 168 -3.40 -1.78 -10.86
N ILE A 169 -2.21 -1.34 -11.27
CA ILE A 169 -1.41 -0.34 -10.55
C ILE A 169 -2.07 1.02 -10.67
N SER A 170 -2.46 1.42 -11.88
CA SER A 170 -3.17 2.68 -12.10
C SER A 170 -4.47 2.77 -11.30
N GLN A 171 -5.27 1.69 -11.28
CA GLN A 171 -6.52 1.61 -10.52
C GLN A 171 -6.28 1.79 -9.00
N ALA A 172 -5.17 1.28 -8.47
CA ALA A 172 -4.81 1.51 -7.08
C ALA A 172 -4.62 3.00 -6.77
N GLY A 173 -4.10 3.78 -7.71
CA GLY A 173 -3.99 5.23 -7.59
C GLY A 173 -5.36 5.93 -7.47
N PHE A 174 -6.34 5.50 -8.27
CA PHE A 174 -7.71 6.03 -8.21
C PHE A 174 -8.38 5.73 -6.87
N ILE A 175 -8.16 4.55 -6.28
CA ILE A 175 -8.69 4.21 -4.96
C ILE A 175 -8.06 5.06 -3.85
N ILE A 176 -6.78 5.41 -3.96
CA ILE A 176 -6.08 6.22 -2.96
C ILE A 176 -6.44 7.71 -3.04
N ALA A 177 -6.77 8.22 -4.22
CA ALA A 177 -7.02 9.65 -4.41
C ALA A 177 -8.12 10.21 -3.48
N PRO A 178 -9.30 9.59 -3.30
CA PRO A 178 -10.30 10.05 -2.35
C PRO A 178 -9.81 10.03 -0.89
N LEU A 179 -8.99 9.01 -0.50
CA LEU A 179 -8.38 8.98 0.83
C LEU A 179 -7.40 10.13 1.04
N ALA A 180 -6.63 10.49 0.04
CA ALA A 180 -5.75 11.65 0.10
C ALA A 180 -6.52 12.94 0.34
N VAL A 181 -7.61 13.15 -0.38
CA VAL A 181 -8.49 14.31 -0.21
C VAL A 181 -9.10 14.32 1.18
N SER A 182 -9.56 13.18 1.70
CA SER A 182 -10.12 13.10 3.05
C SER A 182 -9.12 13.47 4.15
N GLY A 183 -7.85 13.10 3.99
CA GLY A 183 -6.80 13.52 4.91
C GLY A 183 -6.57 15.03 4.92
N ILE A 184 -6.61 15.66 3.74
CA ILE A 184 -6.41 17.12 3.59
C ILE A 184 -7.63 17.90 4.13
N THR A 185 -8.84 17.44 3.86
CA THR A 185 -10.09 18.15 4.20
C THR A 185 -10.64 17.80 5.58
N GLY A 186 -10.19 16.69 6.17
CA GLY A 186 -10.74 16.16 7.44
C GLY A 186 -12.07 15.42 7.28
N ASN A 187 -12.60 15.31 6.05
CA ASN A 187 -13.87 14.59 5.80
C ASN A 187 -13.61 13.12 5.45
N TYR A 188 -13.38 12.32 6.49
CA TYR A 188 -13.04 10.91 6.33
C TYR A 188 -14.20 10.05 5.78
N GLN A 189 -15.44 10.39 6.10
CA GLN A 189 -16.60 9.58 5.68
C GLN A 189 -16.74 9.54 4.16
N ASP A 190 -16.73 10.69 3.51
CA ASP A 190 -16.87 10.79 2.06
C ASP A 190 -15.66 10.15 1.34
N GLY A 191 -14.45 10.34 1.86
CA GLY A 191 -13.24 9.74 1.29
C GLY A 191 -13.23 8.22 1.38
N ILE A 192 -13.63 7.66 2.52
CA ILE A 192 -13.76 6.21 2.70
C ILE A 192 -14.84 5.67 1.76
N PHE A 193 -16.01 6.31 1.76
CA PHE A 193 -17.12 5.89 0.90
C PHE A 193 -16.72 5.88 -0.58
N ALA A 194 -16.10 6.94 -1.06
CA ALA A 194 -15.62 7.03 -2.44
C ALA A 194 -14.54 5.96 -2.78
N SER A 195 -13.61 5.69 -1.85
CA SER A 195 -12.56 4.67 -2.05
C SER A 195 -13.11 3.23 -2.04
N VAL A 196 -14.17 2.97 -1.28
CA VAL A 196 -14.76 1.63 -1.17
C VAL A 196 -15.75 1.36 -2.30
N THR A 197 -16.43 2.40 -2.79
CA THR A 197 -17.38 2.25 -3.91
C THR A 197 -16.70 2.14 -5.27
N TYR A 198 -15.46 2.65 -5.42
CA TYR A 198 -14.66 2.50 -6.62
C TYR A 198 -14.04 1.11 -6.71
#